data_86e665078f3200d57e23224d55b28ce0
#
_entry.id   86e665078f3200d57e23224d55b28ce0
#
_cell.length_a   1.000
_cell.length_b   1.000
_cell.length_c   1.000
_cell.angle_alpha   90.00
_cell.angle_beta   90.00
_cell.angle_gamma   90.00
#
_symmetry.space_group_name_H-M   'P 1'
#
loop_
_entity.id
_entity.type
_entity.pdbx_description
1 polymer ?
#
loop_
_entity_poly.entity_id
_entity_poly.type
_entity_poly.pdbx_seq_one_letter_code
_entity_poly.pdbx_strand_id
1 'polypeptide(L)'
;MESSRLLLLLAMFVFAGGFAHALWSIRAGSWKESRWHLLPMVVGFGLQCAFLAQRGEVHGRCPLTNLPEVFVFIGWCIVLLYFLVGAAYRLSLLGVFTAPLVALLMLPGFFTPMVARPLPRELSFWEHLHAPLAMIGYAAFALACISGVMFLIQDFLLKKHKIHALFYQLPPIHHLSKAIVRMVGFGVLVLAAMMGTTFLIEEPISGAKMVLTWGVLGIYAAIWLLMLRHTLSGRLTAWLAVLGFLLPLGSLWIVA
;
A
#
# COMPACT_ATOMS: atom_id res chain seq x y z
N MET A 1 -19.72 13.47 10.85
CA MET A 1 -18.31 13.35 11.31
C MET A 1 -18.10 12.18 12.24
N GLU A 2 -18.99 11.88 13.19
CA GLU A 2 -18.85 10.72 14.09
C GLU A 2 -18.97 9.40 13.36
N SER A 3 -19.92 9.26 12.44
CA SER A 3 -20.11 8.03 11.65
C SER A 3 -18.88 7.65 10.80
N SER A 4 -18.21 8.62 10.17
CA SER A 4 -17.01 8.36 9.38
C SER A 4 -15.83 7.86 10.25
N ARG A 5 -15.67 8.45 11.45
CA ARG A 5 -14.66 7.97 12.41
C ARG A 5 -14.97 6.59 12.93
N LEU A 6 -16.25 6.27 13.15
CA LEU A 6 -16.66 4.94 13.57
C LEU A 6 -16.33 3.89 12.51
N LEU A 7 -16.61 4.15 11.22
CA LEU A 7 -16.25 3.26 10.12
C LEU A 7 -14.73 3.02 10.05
N LEU A 8 -13.94 4.09 10.24
CA LEU A 8 -12.48 4.00 10.25
C LEU A 8 -11.99 3.12 11.42
N LEU A 9 -12.51 3.35 12.63
CA LEU A 9 -12.18 2.54 13.80
C LEU A 9 -12.52 1.08 13.60
N LEU A 10 -13.74 0.79 13.12
CA LEU A 10 -14.17 -0.58 12.84
C LEU A 10 -13.24 -1.25 11.83
N ALA A 11 -12.88 -0.57 10.74
CA ALA A 11 -11.93 -1.10 9.76
C ALA A 11 -10.56 -1.40 10.38
N MET A 12 -10.02 -0.48 11.20
CA MET A 12 -8.74 -0.68 11.91
C MET A 12 -8.81 -1.90 12.85
N PHE A 13 -9.88 -2.02 13.64
CA PHE A 13 -10.06 -3.17 14.53
C PHE A 13 -10.19 -4.49 13.77
N VAL A 14 -10.88 -4.49 12.62
CA VAL A 14 -11.02 -5.68 11.78
C VAL A 14 -9.66 -6.11 11.22
N PHE A 15 -8.85 -5.18 10.67
CA PHE A 15 -7.51 -5.50 10.18
C PHE A 15 -6.58 -5.93 11.31
N ALA A 16 -6.54 -5.19 12.42
CA ALA A 16 -5.70 -5.53 13.58
C ALA A 16 -6.11 -6.85 14.22
N GLY A 17 -7.41 -7.10 14.38
CA GLY A 17 -7.95 -8.34 14.93
C GLY A 17 -7.66 -9.54 14.01
N GLY A 18 -7.82 -9.37 12.70
CA GLY A 18 -7.43 -10.37 11.71
C GLY A 18 -5.95 -10.74 11.77
N PHE A 19 -5.09 -9.73 11.90
CA PHE A 19 -3.65 -9.93 12.09
C PHE A 19 -3.33 -10.65 13.40
N ALA A 20 -3.91 -10.19 14.52
CA ALA A 20 -3.68 -10.79 15.83
C ALA A 20 -4.13 -12.25 15.86
N HIS A 21 -5.31 -12.56 15.32
CA HIS A 21 -5.82 -13.94 15.20
C HIS A 21 -4.89 -14.81 14.35
N ALA A 22 -4.43 -14.30 13.19
CA ALA A 22 -3.51 -15.03 12.33
C ALA A 22 -2.18 -15.32 13.04
N LEU A 23 -1.60 -14.32 13.72
CA LEU A 23 -0.36 -14.48 14.48
C LEU A 23 -0.49 -15.49 15.60
N TRP A 24 -1.62 -15.46 16.31
CA TRP A 24 -1.92 -16.45 17.35
C TRP A 24 -2.03 -17.86 16.77
N SER A 25 -2.76 -18.03 15.67
CA SER A 25 -2.93 -19.34 14.98
C SER A 25 -1.60 -19.89 14.48
N ILE A 26 -0.71 -19.04 13.94
CA ILE A 26 0.63 -19.43 13.50
C ILE A 26 1.48 -19.91 14.69
N ARG A 27 1.46 -19.16 15.81
CA ARG A 27 2.20 -19.53 17.04
C ARG A 27 1.69 -20.81 17.68
N ALA A 28 0.38 -21.02 17.67
CA ALA A 28 -0.26 -22.23 18.19
C ALA A 28 -0.08 -23.47 17.29
N GLY A 29 0.56 -23.32 16.11
CA GLY A 29 0.71 -24.41 15.14
C GLY A 29 -0.61 -24.87 14.50
N SER A 30 -1.70 -24.14 14.74
CA SER A 30 -3.06 -24.46 14.25
C SER A 30 -3.40 -23.78 12.92
N TRP A 31 -2.46 -23.03 12.35
CA TRP A 31 -2.68 -22.35 11.07
C TRP A 31 -2.93 -23.35 9.96
N LYS A 32 -4.09 -23.24 9.34
CA LYS A 32 -4.46 -23.96 8.11
C LYS A 32 -4.79 -22.91 7.05
N GLU A 33 -4.32 -23.10 5.82
CA GLU A 33 -4.79 -22.28 4.71
C GLU A 33 -6.31 -22.40 4.57
N SER A 34 -7.01 -21.32 4.86
CA SER A 34 -8.47 -21.27 4.81
C SER A 34 -8.93 -19.96 4.22
N ARG A 35 -10.02 -19.99 3.46
CA ARG A 35 -10.67 -18.77 2.94
C ARG A 35 -11.17 -17.84 4.06
N TRP A 36 -11.35 -18.34 5.27
CA TRP A 36 -11.74 -17.54 6.42
C TRP A 36 -10.70 -16.48 6.81
N HIS A 37 -9.41 -16.69 6.48
CA HIS A 37 -8.37 -15.69 6.69
C HIS A 37 -8.48 -14.48 5.74
N LEU A 38 -9.30 -14.60 4.67
CA LEU A 38 -9.63 -13.48 3.79
C LEU A 38 -10.74 -12.59 4.36
N LEU A 39 -11.55 -13.11 5.30
CA LEU A 39 -12.72 -12.41 5.84
C LEU A 39 -12.35 -11.03 6.42
N PRO A 40 -11.31 -10.88 7.27
CA PRO A 40 -10.91 -9.57 7.77
C PRO A 40 -10.52 -8.59 6.65
N MET A 41 -9.89 -9.09 5.59
CA MET A 41 -9.51 -8.26 4.44
C MET A 41 -10.74 -7.78 3.66
N VAL A 42 -11.73 -8.68 3.43
CA VAL A 42 -12.97 -8.34 2.72
C VAL A 42 -13.82 -7.38 3.54
N VAL A 43 -14.02 -7.67 4.83
CA VAL A 43 -14.82 -6.80 5.72
C VAL A 43 -14.14 -5.44 5.90
N GLY A 44 -12.83 -5.42 6.16
CA GLY A 44 -12.06 -4.19 6.29
C GLY A 44 -12.10 -3.34 5.02
N PHE A 45 -12.00 -3.97 3.84
CA PHE A 45 -12.13 -3.29 2.55
C PHE A 45 -13.53 -2.70 2.36
N GLY A 46 -14.59 -3.45 2.69
CA GLY A 46 -15.96 -2.94 2.64
C GLY A 46 -16.18 -1.72 3.54
N LEU A 47 -15.61 -1.74 4.76
CA LEU A 47 -15.66 -0.59 5.67
C LEU A 47 -14.87 0.62 5.13
N GLN A 48 -13.72 0.39 4.48
CA GLN A 48 -12.97 1.46 3.78
C GLN A 48 -13.78 2.03 2.61
N CYS A 49 -14.46 1.19 1.82
CA CYS A 49 -15.35 1.65 0.74
C CYS A 49 -16.48 2.52 1.30
N ALA A 50 -17.13 2.09 2.38
CA ALA A 50 -18.20 2.87 3.03
C ALA A 50 -17.69 4.21 3.57
N PHE A 51 -16.49 4.21 4.19
CA PHE A 51 -15.83 5.43 4.64
C PHE A 51 -15.57 6.40 3.48
N LEU A 52 -14.93 5.91 2.41
CA LEU A 52 -14.58 6.75 1.25
C LEU A 52 -15.82 7.26 0.51
N ALA A 53 -16.87 6.42 0.38
CA ALA A 53 -18.15 6.83 -0.21
C ALA A 53 -18.80 7.95 0.61
N GLN A 54 -18.91 7.78 1.94
CA GLN A 54 -19.49 8.81 2.82
C GLN A 54 -18.71 10.13 2.77
N ARG A 55 -17.37 10.05 2.72
CA ARG A 55 -16.53 11.26 2.60
C ARG A 55 -16.65 11.89 1.21
N GLY A 56 -16.75 11.08 0.16
CA GLY A 56 -16.97 11.53 -1.22
C GLY A 56 -18.29 12.27 -1.38
N GLU A 57 -19.38 11.77 -0.78
CA GLU A 57 -20.69 12.44 -0.77
C GLU A 57 -20.64 13.82 -0.07
N VAL A 58 -19.98 13.89 1.09
CA VAL A 58 -19.83 15.16 1.83
C VAL A 58 -19.06 16.20 1.03
N HIS A 59 -18.09 15.78 0.22
CA HIS A 59 -17.22 16.70 -0.54
C HIS A 59 -17.67 16.89 -1.99
N GLY A 60 -18.62 16.09 -2.49
CA GLY A 60 -19.02 16.06 -3.90
C GLY A 60 -17.88 15.65 -4.86
N ARG A 61 -16.83 15.01 -4.34
CA ARG A 61 -15.62 14.63 -5.10
C ARG A 61 -14.86 13.51 -4.40
N CYS A 62 -13.82 12.99 -5.09
CA CYS A 62 -12.91 12.01 -4.49
C CYS A 62 -12.33 12.52 -3.16
N PRO A 63 -12.42 11.73 -2.06
CA PRO A 63 -12.01 12.13 -0.72
C PRO A 63 -10.48 12.08 -0.55
N LEU A 64 -9.77 13.00 -1.19
CA LEU A 64 -8.33 13.23 -1.11
C LEU A 64 -8.04 14.68 -0.71
N THR A 65 -8.86 15.21 0.23
CA THR A 65 -8.88 16.62 0.58
C THR A 65 -7.89 16.98 1.70
N ASN A 66 -7.45 15.99 2.43
CA ASN A 66 -6.52 16.14 3.56
C ASN A 66 -5.63 14.90 3.70
N LEU A 67 -4.51 15.04 4.41
CA LEU A 67 -3.53 13.98 4.59
C LEU A 67 -4.11 12.68 5.18
N PRO A 68 -4.98 12.69 6.21
CA PRO A 68 -5.63 11.48 6.70
C PRO A 68 -6.43 10.72 5.64
N GLU A 69 -7.21 11.41 4.81
CA GLU A 69 -7.97 10.78 3.72
C GLU A 69 -7.05 10.15 2.69
N VAL A 70 -5.93 10.79 2.37
CA VAL A 70 -4.89 10.25 1.48
C VAL A 70 -4.33 8.93 2.02
N PHE A 71 -4.00 8.86 3.32
CA PHE A 71 -3.52 7.62 3.94
C PHE A 71 -4.56 6.49 3.92
N VAL A 72 -5.83 6.82 4.21
CA VAL A 72 -6.93 5.82 4.12
C VAL A 72 -7.10 5.33 2.68
N PHE A 73 -7.02 6.25 1.70
CA PHE A 73 -7.14 5.92 0.29
C PHE A 73 -5.96 5.04 -0.19
N ILE A 74 -4.72 5.31 0.25
CA ILE A 74 -3.58 4.43 -0.02
C ILE A 74 -3.84 3.05 0.58
N GLY A 75 -4.30 2.96 1.83
CA GLY A 75 -4.68 1.70 2.48
C GLY A 75 -5.72 0.93 1.66
N TRP A 76 -6.73 1.62 1.15
CA TRP A 76 -7.74 1.05 0.27
C TRP A 76 -7.13 0.53 -1.05
N CYS A 77 -6.26 1.31 -1.69
CA CYS A 77 -5.54 0.88 -2.90
C CYS A 77 -4.65 -0.35 -2.64
N ILE A 78 -3.99 -0.43 -1.46
CA ILE A 78 -3.18 -1.60 -1.08
C ILE A 78 -4.06 -2.86 -1.01
N VAL A 79 -5.23 -2.77 -0.37
CA VAL A 79 -6.14 -3.91 -0.26
C VAL A 79 -6.74 -4.28 -1.61
N LEU A 80 -7.09 -3.28 -2.44
CA LEU A 80 -7.54 -3.51 -3.82
C LEU A 80 -6.49 -4.26 -4.63
N LEU A 81 -5.25 -3.78 -4.66
CA LEU A 81 -4.14 -4.43 -5.35
C LEU A 81 -3.84 -5.81 -4.76
N TYR A 82 -3.93 -5.97 -3.44
CA TYR A 82 -3.82 -7.27 -2.79
C TYR A 82 -4.83 -8.28 -3.36
N PHE A 83 -6.10 -7.92 -3.56
CA PHE A 83 -7.08 -8.80 -4.17
C PHE A 83 -6.78 -9.11 -5.65
N LEU A 84 -6.32 -8.12 -6.41
CA LEU A 84 -5.97 -8.29 -7.82
C LEU A 84 -4.74 -9.18 -8.03
N VAL A 85 -3.71 -8.98 -7.22
CA VAL A 85 -2.44 -9.71 -7.31
C VAL A 85 -2.52 -11.05 -6.61
N GLY A 86 -3.31 -11.13 -5.57
CA GLY A 86 -3.40 -12.30 -4.71
C GLY A 86 -3.96 -13.55 -5.39
N ALA A 87 -4.68 -13.41 -6.51
CA ALA A 87 -5.07 -14.53 -7.35
C ALA A 87 -3.85 -15.32 -7.91
N ALA A 88 -2.70 -14.65 -8.05
CA ALA A 88 -1.44 -15.24 -8.53
C ALA A 88 -0.52 -15.75 -7.40
N TYR A 89 -0.78 -15.38 -6.16
CA TYR A 89 0.01 -15.72 -4.98
C TYR A 89 -0.89 -16.24 -3.86
N ARG A 90 -0.34 -17.02 -2.92
CA ARG A 90 -1.10 -17.53 -1.76
C ARG A 90 -1.67 -16.39 -0.93
N LEU A 91 -2.93 -16.04 -1.15
CA LEU A 91 -3.65 -14.89 -0.63
C LEU A 91 -3.63 -14.77 0.89
N SER A 92 -3.77 -15.91 1.59
CA SER A 92 -4.00 -15.89 3.04
C SER A 92 -2.83 -15.28 3.81
N LEU A 93 -1.60 -15.62 3.46
CA LEU A 93 -0.44 -15.11 4.19
C LEU A 93 -0.05 -13.69 3.78
N LEU A 94 -0.17 -13.34 2.49
CA LEU A 94 0.05 -11.95 2.04
C LEU A 94 -0.90 -10.99 2.77
N GLY A 95 -2.16 -11.39 2.98
CA GLY A 95 -3.14 -10.64 3.74
C GLY A 95 -2.73 -10.41 5.20
N VAL A 96 -2.13 -11.43 5.85
CA VAL A 96 -1.63 -11.30 7.22
C VAL A 96 -0.57 -10.21 7.35
N PHE A 97 0.31 -10.07 6.37
CA PHE A 97 1.33 -9.01 6.37
C PHE A 97 0.78 -7.66 5.87
N THR A 98 -0.25 -7.67 5.04
CA THR A 98 -0.89 -6.44 4.53
C THR A 98 -1.74 -5.77 5.60
N ALA A 99 -2.48 -6.52 6.40
CA ALA A 99 -3.42 -6.01 7.39
C ALA A 99 -2.80 -5.03 8.40
N PRO A 100 -1.65 -5.31 9.05
CA PRO A 100 -1.05 -4.37 10.01
C PRO A 100 -0.56 -3.09 9.33
N LEU A 101 -0.03 -3.15 8.10
CA LEU A 101 0.40 -1.96 7.37
C LEU A 101 -0.81 -1.06 7.07
N VAL A 102 -1.92 -1.64 6.59
CA VAL A 102 -3.14 -0.89 6.29
C VAL A 102 -3.72 -0.27 7.56
N ALA A 103 -3.77 -1.03 8.68
CA ALA A 103 -4.23 -0.50 9.97
C ALA A 103 -3.36 0.68 10.43
N LEU A 104 -2.02 0.61 10.28
CA LEU A 104 -1.10 1.69 10.62
C LEU A 104 -1.31 2.94 9.75
N LEU A 105 -1.55 2.76 8.44
CA LEU A 105 -1.83 3.87 7.53
C LEU A 105 -3.14 4.60 7.86
N MET A 106 -4.09 3.93 8.51
CA MET A 106 -5.36 4.54 8.93
C MET A 106 -5.24 5.37 10.22
N LEU A 107 -4.17 5.18 11.01
CA LEU A 107 -3.98 5.88 12.29
C LEU A 107 -4.06 7.41 12.20
N PRO A 108 -3.45 8.10 11.22
CA PRO A 108 -3.56 9.56 11.10
C PRO A 108 -5.01 10.03 11.00
N GLY A 109 -5.88 9.26 10.33
CA GLY A 109 -7.30 9.55 10.21
C GLY A 109 -8.07 9.52 11.53
N PHE A 110 -7.52 8.88 12.55
CA PHE A 110 -8.11 8.87 13.87
C PHE A 110 -7.70 10.09 14.72
N PHE A 111 -6.40 10.45 14.67
CA PHE A 111 -5.84 11.48 15.56
C PHE A 111 -5.98 12.89 15.02
N THR A 112 -6.15 13.07 13.71
CA THR A 112 -6.21 14.40 13.08
C THR A 112 -7.62 14.74 12.63
N PRO A 113 -8.00 16.05 12.66
CA PRO A 113 -9.26 16.50 12.10
C PRO A 113 -9.30 16.29 10.58
N MET A 114 -10.35 15.66 10.09
CA MET A 114 -10.59 15.48 8.65
C MET A 114 -11.36 16.70 8.10
N VAL A 115 -10.72 17.86 8.13
CA VAL A 115 -11.32 19.10 7.61
C VAL A 115 -11.11 19.15 6.10
N ALA A 116 -12.19 19.25 5.34
CA ALA A 116 -12.12 19.43 3.90
C ALA A 116 -11.52 20.81 3.56
N ARG A 117 -10.57 20.84 2.64
CA ARG A 117 -10.12 22.10 2.04
C ARG A 117 -11.08 22.45 0.89
N PRO A 118 -11.79 23.59 0.95
CA PRO A 118 -12.59 24.03 -0.17
C PRO A 118 -11.68 24.28 -1.36
N LEU A 119 -12.10 23.85 -2.54
CA LEU A 119 -11.42 24.22 -3.77
C LEU A 119 -12.08 25.46 -4.36
N PRO A 120 -11.29 26.37 -4.92
CA PRO A 120 -11.80 27.60 -5.52
C PRO A 120 -12.53 27.36 -6.86
N ARG A 121 -12.38 26.18 -7.47
CA ARG A 121 -12.94 25.82 -8.76
C ARG A 121 -13.22 24.33 -8.88
N GLU A 122 -13.95 23.94 -9.91
CA GLU A 122 -14.09 22.53 -10.31
C GLU A 122 -12.76 22.01 -10.86
N LEU A 123 -12.44 20.76 -10.52
CA LEU A 123 -11.25 20.08 -11.00
C LEU A 123 -11.50 19.53 -12.42
N SER A 124 -10.48 19.62 -13.28
CA SER A 124 -10.49 18.96 -14.58
C SER A 124 -10.45 17.44 -14.44
N PHE A 125 -10.82 16.73 -15.51
CA PHE A 125 -10.71 15.27 -15.55
C PHE A 125 -9.30 14.76 -15.21
N TRP A 126 -8.27 15.44 -15.69
CA TRP A 126 -6.87 15.05 -15.45
C TRP A 126 -6.44 15.24 -14.00
N GLU A 127 -6.95 16.26 -13.33
CA GLU A 127 -6.71 16.48 -11.90
C GLU A 127 -7.38 15.40 -11.04
N HIS A 128 -8.61 15.00 -11.43
CA HIS A 128 -9.31 13.89 -10.77
C HIS A 128 -8.58 12.56 -10.92
N LEU A 129 -7.85 12.35 -12.02
CA LEU A 129 -7.12 11.12 -12.30
C LEU A 129 -5.71 11.11 -11.66
N HIS A 130 -5.07 12.27 -11.59
CA HIS A 130 -3.69 12.42 -11.12
C HIS A 130 -3.46 11.85 -9.71
N ALA A 131 -4.26 12.27 -8.74
CA ALA A 131 -4.07 11.87 -7.35
C ALA A 131 -4.35 10.36 -7.12
N PRO A 132 -5.44 9.74 -7.61
CA PRO A 132 -5.65 8.31 -7.52
C PRO A 132 -4.53 7.47 -8.17
N LEU A 133 -3.98 7.89 -9.32
CA LEU A 133 -2.86 7.21 -9.96
C LEU A 133 -1.63 7.20 -9.03
N ALA A 134 -1.30 8.34 -8.41
CA ALA A 134 -0.21 8.39 -7.43
C ALA A 134 -0.43 7.38 -6.29
N MET A 135 -1.65 7.32 -5.75
CA MET A 135 -1.99 6.41 -4.64
C MET A 135 -1.88 4.94 -5.04
N ILE A 136 -2.29 4.58 -6.26
CA ILE A 136 -2.12 3.22 -6.81
C ILE A 136 -0.63 2.89 -6.96
N GLY A 137 0.18 3.82 -7.46
CA GLY A 137 1.63 3.64 -7.54
C GLY A 137 2.26 3.39 -6.15
N TYR A 138 1.89 4.19 -5.17
CA TYR A 138 2.37 4.03 -3.78
C TYR A 138 1.89 2.72 -3.15
N ALA A 139 0.67 2.30 -3.44
CA ALA A 139 0.15 1.01 -3.00
C ALA A 139 0.94 -0.18 -3.60
N ALA A 140 1.38 -0.08 -4.84
CA ALA A 140 2.25 -1.08 -5.45
C ALA A 140 3.61 -1.16 -4.75
N PHE A 141 4.22 -0.02 -4.40
CA PHE A 141 5.45 0.00 -3.61
C PHE A 141 5.25 -0.54 -2.19
N ALA A 142 4.08 -0.32 -1.57
CA ALA A 142 3.72 -0.94 -0.30
C ALA A 142 3.66 -2.47 -0.39
N LEU A 143 3.06 -3.03 -1.45
CA LEU A 143 3.04 -4.48 -1.67
C LEU A 143 4.43 -5.04 -1.99
N ALA A 144 5.29 -4.27 -2.68
CA ALA A 144 6.70 -4.63 -2.84
C ALA A 144 7.43 -4.66 -1.50
N CYS A 145 7.19 -3.66 -0.62
CA CYS A 145 7.71 -3.61 0.74
C CYS A 145 7.28 -4.85 1.55
N ILE A 146 5.99 -5.19 1.56
CA ILE A 146 5.46 -6.38 2.25
C ILE A 146 6.14 -7.65 1.72
N SER A 147 6.25 -7.80 0.41
CA SER A 147 6.95 -8.93 -0.21
C SER A 147 8.43 -8.97 0.20
N GLY A 148 9.06 -7.81 0.34
CA GLY A 148 10.43 -7.65 0.85
C GLY A 148 10.57 -8.11 2.30
N VAL A 149 9.65 -7.73 3.17
CA VAL A 149 9.61 -8.19 4.58
C VAL A 149 9.46 -9.71 4.64
N MET A 150 8.53 -10.27 3.87
CA MET A 150 8.33 -11.73 3.80
C MET A 150 9.61 -12.45 3.30
N PHE A 151 10.29 -11.89 2.29
CA PHE A 151 11.56 -12.41 1.78
C PHE A 151 12.63 -12.41 2.88
N LEU A 152 12.81 -11.30 3.61
CA LEU A 152 13.81 -11.18 4.67
C LEU A 152 13.55 -12.14 5.82
N ILE A 153 12.28 -12.34 6.19
CA ILE A 153 11.90 -13.32 7.22
C ILE A 153 12.26 -14.72 6.74
N GLN A 154 11.94 -15.08 5.50
CA GLN A 154 12.23 -16.41 4.97
C GLN A 154 13.74 -16.65 4.83
N ASP A 155 14.53 -15.66 4.34
CA ASP A 155 16.01 -15.73 4.28
C ASP A 155 16.61 -15.93 5.68
N PHE A 156 16.07 -15.22 6.69
CA PHE A 156 16.52 -15.37 8.07
C PHE A 156 16.23 -16.77 8.63
N LEU A 157 15.02 -17.30 8.40
CA LEU A 157 14.63 -18.65 8.86
C LEU A 157 15.49 -19.74 8.21
N LEU A 158 15.77 -19.61 6.90
CA LEU A 158 16.66 -20.51 6.17
C LEU A 158 18.08 -20.53 6.75
N LYS A 159 18.66 -19.35 7.00
CA LYS A 159 20.02 -19.23 7.54
C LYS A 159 20.16 -19.77 8.96
N LYS A 160 19.11 -19.69 9.74
CA LYS A 160 19.08 -20.20 11.12
C LYS A 160 18.71 -21.68 11.22
N HIS A 161 18.46 -22.37 10.10
CA HIS A 161 17.93 -23.74 10.05
C HIS A 161 16.68 -23.94 10.93
N LYS A 162 15.93 -22.86 11.20
CA LYS A 162 14.70 -22.88 12.00
C LYS A 162 13.50 -23.14 11.09
N ILE A 163 13.26 -24.43 10.83
CA ILE A 163 12.10 -24.88 10.04
C ILE A 163 10.88 -24.93 10.97
N HIS A 164 10.20 -23.81 11.14
CA HIS A 164 8.95 -23.69 11.88
C HIS A 164 7.75 -23.70 10.92
N ALA A 165 6.55 -23.82 11.48
CA ALA A 165 5.30 -23.79 10.72
C ALA A 165 5.19 -22.58 9.76
N LEU A 166 5.68 -21.41 10.17
CA LEU A 166 5.72 -20.21 9.35
C LEU A 166 6.54 -20.39 8.06
N PHE A 167 7.65 -21.13 8.10
CA PHE A 167 8.51 -21.35 6.93
C PHE A 167 7.78 -22.04 5.78
N TYR A 168 7.01 -23.08 6.08
CA TYR A 168 6.26 -23.84 5.07
C TYR A 168 5.08 -23.06 4.49
N GLN A 169 4.66 -22.01 5.16
CA GLN A 169 3.52 -21.18 4.77
C GLN A 169 3.93 -19.99 3.92
N LEU A 170 5.17 -19.49 4.07
CA LEU A 170 5.69 -18.41 3.25
C LEU A 170 5.86 -18.88 1.78
N PRO A 171 5.53 -18.02 0.80
CA PRO A 171 5.82 -18.32 -0.60
C PRO A 171 7.33 -18.55 -0.81
N PRO A 172 7.73 -19.41 -1.75
CA PRO A 172 9.14 -19.63 -2.07
C PRO A 172 9.88 -18.31 -2.34
N ILE A 173 11.13 -18.21 -1.90
CA ILE A 173 11.96 -16.99 -2.01
C ILE A 173 11.98 -16.42 -3.43
N HIS A 174 12.04 -17.28 -4.46
CA HIS A 174 12.07 -16.83 -5.84
C HIS A 174 10.74 -16.20 -6.30
N HIS A 175 9.60 -16.63 -5.76
CA HIS A 175 8.30 -16.00 -6.01
C HIS A 175 8.23 -14.62 -5.37
N LEU A 176 8.73 -14.48 -4.13
CA LEU A 176 8.80 -13.19 -3.44
C LEU A 176 9.70 -12.19 -4.18
N SER A 177 10.88 -12.64 -4.64
CA SER A 177 11.77 -11.81 -5.44
C SER A 177 11.10 -11.33 -6.74
N LYS A 178 10.43 -12.23 -7.46
CA LYS A 178 9.66 -11.86 -8.67
C LYS A 178 8.51 -10.91 -8.36
N ALA A 179 7.82 -11.11 -7.23
CA ALA A 179 6.74 -10.21 -6.80
C ALA A 179 7.26 -8.79 -6.54
N ILE A 180 8.40 -8.66 -5.85
CA ILE A 180 9.03 -7.35 -5.61
C ILE A 180 9.30 -6.64 -6.94
N VAL A 181 10.00 -7.29 -7.88
CA VAL A 181 10.37 -6.70 -9.18
C VAL A 181 9.12 -6.27 -9.97
N ARG A 182 8.07 -7.10 -9.98
CA ARG A 182 6.82 -6.80 -10.68
C ARG A 182 6.05 -5.64 -10.04
N MET A 183 5.98 -5.61 -8.71
CA MET A 183 5.26 -4.54 -7.99
C MET A 183 6.00 -3.21 -8.08
N VAL A 184 7.34 -3.22 -7.98
CA VAL A 184 8.14 -2.01 -8.20
C VAL A 184 7.95 -1.51 -9.64
N GLY A 185 8.04 -2.40 -10.64
CA GLY A 185 7.83 -2.04 -12.03
C GLY A 185 6.44 -1.49 -12.32
N PHE A 186 5.40 -2.14 -11.79
CA PHE A 186 4.03 -1.65 -11.92
C PHE A 186 3.88 -0.26 -11.28
N GLY A 187 4.42 -0.05 -10.07
CA GLY A 187 4.41 1.26 -9.40
C GLY A 187 5.12 2.33 -10.22
N VAL A 188 6.30 2.03 -10.80
CA VAL A 188 7.03 2.95 -11.68
C VAL A 188 6.20 3.34 -12.90
N LEU A 189 5.57 2.36 -13.57
CA LEU A 189 4.75 2.62 -14.76
C LEU A 189 3.52 3.48 -14.42
N VAL A 190 2.85 3.20 -13.30
CA VAL A 190 1.69 3.99 -12.85
C VAL A 190 2.11 5.41 -12.46
N LEU A 191 3.24 5.59 -11.75
CA LEU A 191 3.74 6.93 -11.44
C LEU A 191 4.19 7.68 -12.71
N ALA A 192 4.77 7.00 -13.68
CA ALA A 192 5.10 7.62 -14.96
C ALA A 192 3.83 8.08 -15.70
N ALA A 193 2.77 7.26 -15.71
CA ALA A 193 1.48 7.66 -16.25
C ALA A 193 0.89 8.87 -15.50
N MET A 194 0.96 8.87 -14.17
CA MET A 194 0.56 10.01 -13.34
C MET A 194 1.35 11.28 -13.69
N MET A 195 2.67 11.16 -13.87
CA MET A 195 3.49 12.31 -14.33
C MET A 195 3.07 12.78 -15.72
N GLY A 196 2.62 11.87 -16.60
CA GLY A 196 2.03 12.23 -17.89
C GLY A 196 0.79 13.13 -17.75
N THR A 197 -0.09 12.86 -16.78
CA THR A 197 -1.27 13.70 -16.54
C THR A 197 -0.92 15.12 -16.10
N THR A 198 0.26 15.32 -15.47
CA THR A 198 0.73 16.64 -15.03
C THR A 198 0.83 17.64 -16.18
N PHE A 199 1.21 17.17 -17.38
CA PHE A 199 1.31 18.03 -18.57
C PHE A 199 -0.05 18.41 -19.18
N LEU A 200 -1.11 17.77 -18.72
CA LEU A 200 -2.50 17.99 -19.18
C LEU A 200 -3.33 18.80 -18.15
N ILE A 201 -2.72 19.13 -17.03
CA ILE A 201 -3.32 19.95 -15.96
C ILE A 201 -3.00 21.42 -16.28
N GLU A 202 -4.02 22.27 -16.30
CA GLU A 202 -3.88 23.69 -16.64
C GLU A 202 -3.21 24.52 -15.53
N GLU A 203 -3.42 24.10 -14.27
CA GLU A 203 -2.86 24.78 -13.11
C GLU A 203 -1.40 24.35 -12.86
N PRO A 204 -0.48 25.28 -12.65
CA PRO A 204 0.91 24.97 -12.40
C PRO A 204 1.06 24.27 -11.04
N ILE A 205 1.53 23.02 -11.07
CA ILE A 205 1.92 22.31 -9.85
C ILE A 205 3.17 22.97 -9.27
N SER A 206 3.19 23.18 -7.96
CA SER A 206 4.36 23.73 -7.26
C SER A 206 5.65 23.03 -7.70
N GLY A 207 6.68 23.80 -8.08
CA GLY A 207 7.96 23.27 -8.52
C GLY A 207 8.60 22.31 -7.51
N ALA A 208 8.45 22.57 -6.22
CA ALA A 208 8.95 21.69 -5.17
C ALA A 208 8.28 20.30 -5.20
N LYS A 209 6.94 20.26 -5.38
CA LYS A 209 6.20 19.01 -5.51
C LYS A 209 6.63 18.23 -6.76
N MET A 210 6.84 18.93 -7.86
CA MET A 210 7.28 18.36 -9.13
C MET A 210 8.68 17.74 -9.00
N VAL A 211 9.65 18.47 -8.46
CA VAL A 211 11.03 17.97 -8.24
C VAL A 211 11.03 16.74 -7.34
N LEU A 212 10.24 16.76 -6.26
CA LEU A 212 10.13 15.63 -5.33
C LEU A 212 9.58 14.38 -6.03
N THR A 213 8.51 14.54 -6.82
CA THR A 213 7.88 13.42 -7.52
C THR A 213 8.78 12.84 -8.61
N TRP A 214 9.47 13.69 -9.39
CA TRP A 214 10.49 13.24 -10.34
C TRP A 214 11.64 12.53 -9.64
N GLY A 215 12.06 13.00 -8.46
CA GLY A 215 13.07 12.35 -7.62
C GLY A 215 12.66 10.94 -7.22
N VAL A 216 11.45 10.79 -6.68
CA VAL A 216 10.90 9.47 -6.30
C VAL A 216 10.81 8.55 -7.51
N LEU A 217 10.24 9.02 -8.62
CA LEU A 217 10.12 8.25 -9.86
C LEU A 217 11.50 7.81 -10.38
N GLY A 218 12.48 8.73 -10.43
CA GLY A 218 13.83 8.45 -10.91
C GLY A 218 14.55 7.40 -10.04
N ILE A 219 14.47 7.52 -8.71
CA ILE A 219 15.05 6.55 -7.79
C ILE A 219 14.44 5.17 -7.99
N TYR A 220 13.10 5.07 -8.03
CA TYR A 220 12.44 3.78 -8.22
C TYR A 220 12.67 3.19 -9.61
N ALA A 221 12.72 4.01 -10.66
CA ALA A 221 13.07 3.56 -12.00
C ALA A 221 14.49 2.99 -12.06
N ALA A 222 15.46 3.67 -11.42
CA ALA A 222 16.83 3.17 -11.31
C ALA A 222 16.90 1.84 -10.55
N ILE A 223 16.25 1.74 -9.41
CA ILE A 223 16.14 0.51 -8.62
C ILE A 223 15.54 -0.62 -9.48
N TRP A 224 14.43 -0.35 -10.18
CA TRP A 224 13.77 -1.33 -11.03
C TRP A 224 14.67 -1.82 -12.17
N LEU A 225 15.37 -0.90 -12.86
CA LEU A 225 16.33 -1.26 -13.91
C LEU A 225 17.47 -2.14 -13.40
N LEU A 226 18.02 -1.84 -12.20
CA LEU A 226 19.03 -2.68 -11.56
C LEU A 226 18.50 -4.06 -11.21
N MET A 227 17.24 -4.15 -10.75
CA MET A 227 16.57 -5.42 -10.49
C MET A 227 16.38 -6.24 -11.77
N LEU A 228 15.97 -5.60 -12.88
CA LEU A 228 15.79 -6.26 -14.18
C LEU A 228 17.10 -6.81 -14.76
N ARG A 229 18.21 -6.11 -14.53
CA ARG A 229 19.54 -6.56 -14.96
C ARG A 229 20.12 -7.69 -14.11
N HIS A 230 19.38 -8.15 -13.09
CA HIS A 230 19.86 -9.17 -12.13
C HIS A 230 21.21 -8.84 -11.47
N THR A 231 21.57 -7.58 -11.39
CA THR A 231 22.83 -7.14 -10.76
C THR A 231 22.74 -7.14 -9.24
N LEU A 232 21.51 -7.14 -8.68
CA LEU A 232 21.27 -7.10 -7.25
C LEU A 232 21.02 -8.50 -6.68
N SER A 233 21.61 -8.77 -5.51
CA SER A 233 21.25 -9.96 -4.75
C SER A 233 19.81 -9.90 -4.28
N GLY A 234 19.13 -11.04 -4.13
CA GLY A 234 17.73 -11.09 -3.66
C GLY A 234 17.53 -10.39 -2.31
N ARG A 235 18.53 -10.47 -1.41
CA ARG A 235 18.49 -9.79 -0.12
C ARG A 235 18.57 -8.27 -0.26
N LEU A 236 19.44 -7.77 -1.15
CA LEU A 236 19.53 -6.33 -1.41
C LEU A 236 18.25 -5.81 -2.07
N THR A 237 17.70 -6.56 -3.03
CA THR A 237 16.40 -6.28 -3.64
C THR A 237 15.29 -6.12 -2.59
N ALA A 238 15.23 -7.04 -1.61
CA ALA A 238 14.25 -6.98 -0.52
C ALA A 238 14.47 -5.75 0.39
N TRP A 239 15.72 -5.45 0.76
CA TRP A 239 16.03 -4.25 1.55
C TRP A 239 15.68 -2.96 0.82
N LEU A 240 15.98 -2.87 -0.48
CA LEU A 240 15.61 -1.69 -1.30
C LEU A 240 14.10 -1.50 -1.39
N ALA A 241 13.32 -2.61 -1.47
CA ALA A 241 11.86 -2.52 -1.45
C ALA A 241 11.32 -2.06 -0.10
N VAL A 242 11.89 -2.54 1.01
CA VAL A 242 11.45 -2.18 2.37
C VAL A 242 11.82 -0.73 2.71
N LEU A 243 13.09 -0.37 2.58
CA LEU A 243 13.57 0.97 2.93
C LEU A 243 13.09 2.01 1.90
N GLY A 244 13.03 1.61 0.63
CA GLY A 244 12.54 2.48 -0.45
C GLY A 244 11.11 2.97 -0.19
N PHE A 245 10.24 2.18 0.43
CA PHE A 245 8.86 2.58 0.72
C PHE A 245 8.75 3.78 1.67
N LEU A 246 9.78 4.08 2.44
CA LEU A 246 9.83 5.30 3.25
C LEU A 246 9.87 6.58 2.40
N LEU A 247 10.37 6.51 1.17
CA LEU A 247 10.44 7.67 0.26
C LEU A 247 9.04 8.18 -0.13
N PRO A 248 8.13 7.34 -0.70
CA PRO A 248 6.77 7.79 -1.00
C PRO A 248 6.01 8.21 0.25
N LEU A 249 6.17 7.52 1.39
CA LEU A 249 5.52 7.93 2.64
C LEU A 249 6.02 9.30 3.12
N GLY A 250 7.33 9.54 3.08
CA GLY A 250 7.92 10.82 3.47
C GLY A 250 7.51 11.95 2.51
N SER A 251 7.39 11.66 1.21
CA SER A 251 6.94 12.64 0.22
C SER A 251 5.52 13.16 0.47
N LEU A 252 4.63 12.32 1.01
CA LEU A 252 3.25 12.72 1.34
C LEU A 252 3.18 13.83 2.38
N TRP A 253 4.07 13.83 3.37
CA TRP A 253 4.13 14.88 4.39
C TRP A 253 4.58 16.24 3.84
N ILE A 254 5.37 16.21 2.78
CA ILE A 254 5.88 17.44 2.13
C ILE A 254 4.86 17.97 1.12
N VAL A 255 4.10 17.06 0.48
CA VAL A 255 3.15 17.39 -0.59
C VAL A 255 1.76 17.76 -0.05
N ALA A 256 1.37 17.29 1.13
CA ALA A 256 0.08 17.58 1.77
C ALA A 256 0.09 18.93 2.46
#